data_742b1648b36d97670e7f26c396e17206
#
_entry.id   742b1648b36d97670e7f26c396e17206
#
_cell.length_a   1.000
_cell.length_b   1.000
_cell.length_c   1.000
_cell.angle_alpha   90.00
_cell.angle_beta   90.00
_cell.angle_gamma   90.00
#
_symmetry.space_group_name_H-M   'P 1'
#
loop_
_entity.id
_entity.type
_entity.pdbx_description
1 polymer ?
#
loop_
_entity_poly.entity_id
_entity_poly.type
_entity_poly.pdbx_seq_one_letter_code
_entity_poly.pdbx_strand_id
1 'polypeptide(L)'
;MAKAKFERNKPHVNVGTIGHVDHGKTTLTAAIATICAKTYGGEAKDYAAIDSAPEEKARGITINTSHVEYDSPIRHYAHVDCPGHADYVKNMITGAAQMDGAILVCAATDGPMPQTREHILLSRQVGVPYILVFLNKCDLVDDEELLELVEMEVRELLSTYDFPGDDTPIIRGSALAALNGDAGQYGESAVLSLVEALDSYIPEPERAIDKAFLMPIEDVFSISGRGTVVTGRVESGIVKVGEEVEIVGIKDTVKTTVTGVEMFRKLLDEGRAGENCGVLLRGTKREDVQRGQVLAKPGTIKPHTKFDAEVYVLSKEEGGRHTPFLNLRGTKREDVQRGQVLAKPGTIKPHTKFDAEVYVLSKEEGGRHTPFLNGYRPQFYFRTTDVTGAIQLQDGVEMVMPGDNVEMSVELIHPIAMDPGLRFAIREGGRTVGAGVVAKVTA
;
A
#
# COMPACT_ATOMS: atom_id res chain seq x y z
N MET A 1 -9.75 -36.15 -4.99
CA MET A 1 -8.43 -36.58 -4.52
C MET A 1 -8.24 -36.08 -3.10
N ALA A 2 -7.65 -36.90 -2.19
CA ALA A 2 -7.30 -36.43 -0.86
C ALA A 2 -6.18 -35.38 -0.99
N LYS A 3 -6.27 -34.24 -0.24
CA LYS A 3 -5.20 -33.26 -0.19
C LYS A 3 -3.95 -33.87 0.44
N ALA A 4 -2.77 -33.50 -0.07
CA ALA A 4 -1.50 -33.91 0.54
C ALA A 4 -1.38 -33.32 1.95
N LYS A 5 -0.65 -34.02 2.83
CA LYS A 5 -0.30 -33.52 4.15
C LYS A 5 1.01 -32.74 4.05
N PHE A 6 1.09 -31.63 4.74
CA PHE A 6 2.33 -30.84 4.84
C PHE A 6 3.28 -31.52 5.82
N GLU A 7 4.54 -31.68 5.43
CA GLU A 7 5.60 -32.25 6.27
C GLU A 7 6.58 -31.17 6.66
N ARG A 8 6.84 -30.98 7.96
CA ARG A 8 7.78 -29.98 8.51
C ARG A 8 9.21 -30.53 8.54
N ASN A 9 9.82 -30.66 7.37
CA ASN A 9 11.17 -31.24 7.23
C ASN A 9 12.28 -30.18 7.32
N LYS A 10 11.94 -28.90 7.20
CA LYS A 10 12.88 -27.77 7.20
C LYS A 10 12.32 -26.63 8.06
N PRO A 11 13.19 -25.76 8.64
CA PRO A 11 12.75 -24.52 9.25
C PRO A 11 11.95 -23.65 8.28
N HIS A 12 10.88 -23.03 8.79
CA HIS A 12 9.99 -22.19 8.01
C HIS A 12 10.33 -20.71 8.22
N VAL A 13 10.55 -19.99 7.11
CA VAL A 13 10.89 -18.55 7.11
C VAL A 13 9.97 -17.81 6.17
N ASN A 14 9.44 -16.67 6.62
CA ASN A 14 8.61 -15.80 5.80
C ASN A 14 9.46 -14.67 5.22
N VAL A 15 9.50 -14.58 3.91
CA VAL A 15 10.16 -13.48 3.19
C VAL A 15 9.17 -12.80 2.26
N GLY A 16 9.54 -11.67 1.69
CA GLY A 16 8.71 -11.06 0.66
C GLY A 16 9.42 -9.99 -0.12
N THR A 17 8.87 -9.65 -1.27
CA THR A 17 9.38 -8.60 -2.16
C THR A 17 8.73 -7.26 -1.86
N ILE A 18 9.55 -6.24 -1.69
CA ILE A 18 9.18 -4.83 -1.51
C ILE A 18 9.93 -3.95 -2.54
N GLY A 19 9.48 -2.73 -2.75
CA GLY A 19 10.14 -1.78 -3.66
C GLY A 19 9.16 -1.10 -4.61
N HIS A 20 9.68 -0.24 -5.47
CA HIS A 20 8.88 0.60 -6.37
C HIS A 20 8.06 -0.23 -7.39
N VAL A 21 6.99 0.39 -7.93
CA VAL A 21 6.24 -0.16 -9.07
C VAL A 21 7.19 -0.34 -10.27
N ASP A 22 6.97 -1.36 -11.10
CA ASP A 22 7.78 -1.69 -12.31
C ASP A 22 9.26 -2.03 -12.08
N HIS A 23 9.72 -2.15 -10.82
CA HIS A 23 11.06 -2.64 -10.51
C HIS A 23 11.20 -4.17 -10.64
N GLY A 24 10.10 -4.90 -10.90
CA GLY A 24 10.11 -6.33 -11.21
C GLY A 24 9.97 -7.26 -10.01
N LYS A 25 9.28 -6.85 -8.94
CA LYS A 25 9.01 -7.67 -7.74
C LYS A 25 8.33 -9.00 -8.06
N THR A 26 7.18 -8.95 -8.73
CA THR A 26 6.41 -10.16 -9.11
C THR A 26 7.18 -11.03 -10.09
N THR A 27 7.96 -10.41 -10.99
CA THR A 27 8.85 -11.14 -11.91
C THR A 27 9.93 -11.89 -11.15
N LEU A 28 10.54 -11.25 -10.13
CA LEU A 28 11.53 -11.90 -9.27
C LEU A 28 10.90 -13.03 -8.44
N THR A 29 9.72 -12.81 -7.88
CA THR A 29 8.98 -13.84 -7.13
C THR A 29 8.72 -15.08 -8.00
N ALA A 30 8.31 -14.88 -9.25
CA ALA A 30 8.12 -15.96 -10.21
C ALA A 30 9.45 -16.65 -10.58
N ALA A 31 10.54 -15.88 -10.76
CA ALA A 31 11.86 -16.42 -11.04
C ALA A 31 12.38 -17.30 -9.90
N ILE A 32 12.29 -16.83 -8.65
CA ILE A 32 12.67 -17.60 -7.46
C ILE A 32 11.89 -18.91 -7.39
N ALA A 33 10.54 -18.84 -7.47
CA ALA A 33 9.68 -20.03 -7.38
C ALA A 33 10.00 -21.07 -8.48
N THR A 34 10.22 -20.61 -9.72
CA THR A 34 10.53 -21.47 -10.86
C THR A 34 11.91 -22.11 -10.74
N ILE A 35 12.93 -21.33 -10.40
CA ILE A 35 14.31 -21.81 -10.30
C ILE A 35 14.49 -22.73 -9.09
N CYS A 36 13.91 -22.39 -7.94
CA CYS A 36 13.93 -23.26 -6.76
C CYS A 36 13.20 -24.58 -7.04
N ALA A 37 12.04 -24.56 -7.69
CA ALA A 37 11.32 -25.77 -8.08
C ALA A 37 12.16 -26.66 -9.03
N LYS A 38 12.86 -26.05 -10.00
CA LYS A 38 13.75 -26.75 -10.93
C LYS A 38 14.96 -27.37 -10.22
N THR A 39 15.54 -26.66 -9.22
CA THR A 39 16.82 -27.05 -8.59
C THR A 39 16.61 -27.93 -7.37
N TYR A 40 15.63 -27.63 -6.53
CA TYR A 40 15.42 -28.26 -5.22
C TYR A 40 14.11 -29.06 -5.13
N GLY A 41 13.29 -29.01 -6.19
CA GLY A 41 11.98 -29.65 -6.23
C GLY A 41 10.86 -28.73 -5.71
N GLY A 42 9.62 -29.16 -5.89
CA GLY A 42 8.42 -28.38 -5.57
C GLY A 42 7.59 -28.02 -6.80
N GLU A 43 6.57 -27.19 -6.61
CA GLU A 43 5.71 -26.71 -7.70
C GLU A 43 6.17 -25.30 -8.13
N ALA A 44 6.49 -25.14 -9.41
CA ALA A 44 6.73 -23.84 -10.01
C ALA A 44 5.41 -23.05 -10.10
N LYS A 45 5.45 -21.77 -9.76
CA LYS A 45 4.36 -20.83 -10.06
C LYS A 45 4.84 -19.79 -11.06
N ASP A 46 4.13 -19.68 -12.16
CA ASP A 46 4.38 -18.65 -13.17
C ASP A 46 3.82 -17.29 -12.75
N TYR A 47 4.25 -16.24 -13.43
CA TYR A 47 3.82 -14.86 -13.21
C TYR A 47 2.28 -14.72 -13.23
N ALA A 48 1.61 -15.37 -14.19
CA ALA A 48 0.16 -15.26 -14.35
C ALA A 48 -0.63 -15.96 -13.22
N ALA A 49 0.01 -16.86 -12.48
CA ALA A 49 -0.57 -17.51 -11.31
C ALA A 49 -0.37 -16.69 -10.02
N ILE A 50 0.63 -15.79 -9.99
CA ILE A 50 0.90 -14.87 -8.88
C ILE A 50 -0.07 -13.68 -8.97
N ASP A 51 -0.03 -12.89 -10.03
CA ASP A 51 -0.98 -11.81 -10.32
C ASP A 51 -2.22 -12.38 -11.02
N SER A 52 -3.09 -13.02 -10.25
CA SER A 52 -4.20 -13.81 -10.78
C SER A 52 -5.50 -13.04 -10.97
N ALA A 53 -5.70 -11.92 -10.24
CA ALA A 53 -6.92 -11.15 -10.29
C ALA A 53 -7.12 -10.46 -11.67
N PRO A 54 -8.34 -10.40 -12.19
CA PRO A 54 -8.61 -9.76 -13.48
C PRO A 54 -8.16 -8.30 -13.55
N GLU A 55 -8.24 -7.56 -12.46
CA GLU A 55 -7.85 -6.16 -12.37
C GLU A 55 -6.31 -6.01 -12.39
N GLU A 56 -5.57 -6.91 -11.73
CA GLU A 56 -4.11 -6.96 -11.76
C GLU A 56 -3.62 -7.24 -13.18
N LYS A 57 -4.20 -8.23 -13.86
CA LYS A 57 -3.89 -8.54 -15.26
C LYS A 57 -4.20 -7.41 -16.23
N ALA A 58 -5.30 -6.70 -16.00
CA ALA A 58 -5.71 -5.58 -16.86
C ALA A 58 -4.80 -4.35 -16.70
N ARG A 59 -4.28 -4.12 -15.50
CA ARG A 59 -3.42 -2.97 -15.18
C ARG A 59 -1.94 -3.27 -15.25
N GLY A 60 -1.53 -4.54 -15.21
CA GLY A 60 -0.13 -4.98 -15.14
C GLY A 60 0.56 -4.62 -13.83
N ILE A 61 -0.19 -4.46 -12.75
CA ILE A 61 0.34 -4.11 -11.42
C ILE A 61 -0.26 -5.02 -10.35
N THR A 62 0.54 -5.38 -9.36
CA THR A 62 0.08 -6.11 -8.17
C THR A 62 -0.75 -5.20 -7.26
N ILE A 63 -1.94 -5.63 -6.90
CA ILE A 63 -2.89 -4.90 -6.03
C ILE A 63 -2.96 -5.55 -4.66
N ASN A 64 -3.13 -6.87 -4.61
CA ASN A 64 -3.20 -7.63 -3.37
C ASN A 64 -1.89 -8.39 -3.13
N THR A 65 -1.62 -8.69 -1.86
CA THR A 65 -0.52 -9.59 -1.51
C THR A 65 -0.78 -10.99 -2.07
N SER A 66 0.23 -11.61 -2.67
CA SER A 66 0.18 -13.00 -3.13
C SER A 66 1.20 -13.85 -2.38
N HIS A 67 0.82 -15.08 -2.06
CA HIS A 67 1.69 -16.00 -1.31
C HIS A 67 2.17 -17.15 -2.19
N VAL A 68 3.48 -17.36 -2.18
CA VAL A 68 4.16 -18.44 -2.91
C VAL A 68 5.03 -19.24 -1.93
N GLU A 69 5.17 -20.54 -2.14
CA GLU A 69 6.12 -21.37 -1.38
C GLU A 69 7.24 -21.86 -2.29
N TYR A 70 8.43 -21.98 -1.74
CA TYR A 70 9.57 -22.65 -2.35
C TYR A 70 10.56 -23.14 -1.29
N ASP A 71 11.41 -24.09 -1.66
CA ASP A 71 12.45 -24.64 -0.82
C ASP A 71 13.84 -24.19 -1.26
N SER A 72 14.71 -23.92 -0.30
CA SER A 72 16.16 -23.95 -0.45
C SER A 72 16.71 -25.32 0.02
N PRO A 73 18.02 -25.56 -0.06
CA PRO A 73 18.59 -26.78 0.53
C PRO A 73 18.27 -26.96 2.01
N ILE A 74 18.19 -25.89 2.79
CA ILE A 74 18.09 -25.94 4.25
C ILE A 74 16.80 -25.36 4.83
N ARG A 75 15.99 -24.62 4.05
CA ARG A 75 14.77 -23.92 4.52
C ARG A 75 13.58 -24.10 3.60
N HIS A 76 12.40 -23.97 4.19
CA HIS A 76 11.13 -23.77 3.50
C HIS A 76 10.70 -22.32 3.62
N TYR A 77 10.50 -21.65 2.49
CA TYR A 77 10.12 -20.24 2.42
C TYR A 77 8.64 -20.07 2.07
N ALA A 78 7.94 -19.24 2.86
CA ALA A 78 6.71 -18.58 2.42
C ALA A 78 7.07 -17.20 1.94
N HIS A 79 6.76 -16.89 0.69
CA HIS A 79 7.10 -15.62 0.06
C HIS A 79 5.85 -14.80 -0.20
N VAL A 80 5.84 -13.57 0.30
CA VAL A 80 4.77 -12.59 0.12
C VAL A 80 5.16 -11.60 -0.98
N ASP A 81 4.49 -11.64 -2.10
CA ASP A 81 4.65 -10.61 -3.14
C ASP A 81 3.81 -9.39 -2.80
N CYS A 82 4.46 -8.25 -2.56
CA CYS A 82 3.81 -7.01 -2.13
C CYS A 82 3.57 -6.05 -3.30
N PRO A 83 2.42 -5.32 -3.30
CA PRO A 83 2.18 -4.27 -4.30
C PRO A 83 3.23 -3.16 -4.17
N GLY A 84 3.58 -2.55 -5.31
CA GLY A 84 4.54 -1.45 -5.37
C GLY A 84 3.91 -0.06 -5.51
N HIS A 85 2.64 0.02 -5.88
CA HIS A 85 1.96 1.28 -6.16
C HIS A 85 1.48 1.96 -4.88
N ALA A 86 1.62 3.29 -4.80
CA ALA A 86 1.26 4.11 -3.64
C ALA A 86 -0.20 3.95 -3.16
N ASP A 87 -1.14 3.69 -4.07
CA ASP A 87 -2.55 3.48 -3.71
C ASP A 87 -2.77 2.20 -2.87
N TYR A 88 -1.84 1.24 -2.92
CA TYR A 88 -1.95 -0.07 -2.27
C TYR A 88 -0.99 -0.26 -1.09
N VAL A 89 -0.41 0.83 -0.58
CA VAL A 89 0.53 0.84 0.56
C VAL A 89 -0.03 0.09 1.78
N LYS A 90 -1.33 0.20 2.06
CA LYS A 90 -1.96 -0.56 3.16
C LYS A 90 -1.85 -2.09 3.00
N ASN A 91 -1.89 -2.61 1.76
CA ASN A 91 -1.70 -4.03 1.48
C ASN A 91 -0.21 -4.41 1.60
N MET A 92 0.69 -3.52 1.16
CA MET A 92 2.13 -3.67 1.39
C MET A 92 2.46 -3.74 2.89
N ILE A 93 1.92 -2.84 3.73
CA ILE A 93 2.10 -2.86 5.19
C ILE A 93 1.63 -4.19 5.79
N THR A 94 0.46 -4.69 5.37
CA THR A 94 -0.08 -5.97 5.85
C THR A 94 0.83 -7.15 5.46
N GLY A 95 1.35 -7.15 4.24
CA GLY A 95 2.30 -8.18 3.79
C GLY A 95 3.64 -8.09 4.52
N ALA A 96 4.21 -6.88 4.64
CA ALA A 96 5.48 -6.65 5.32
C ALA A 96 5.46 -7.08 6.80
N ALA A 97 4.35 -6.84 7.50
CA ALA A 97 4.19 -7.25 8.90
C ALA A 97 4.29 -8.78 9.12
N GLN A 98 4.19 -9.57 8.05
CA GLN A 98 4.31 -11.03 8.12
C GLN A 98 5.74 -11.54 7.88
N MET A 99 6.66 -10.69 7.45
CA MET A 99 7.99 -11.08 7.01
C MET A 99 8.98 -11.23 8.16
N ASP A 100 9.81 -12.24 8.08
CA ASP A 100 11.02 -12.40 8.90
C ASP A 100 12.23 -11.72 8.23
N GLY A 101 12.13 -11.45 6.94
CA GLY A 101 13.08 -10.68 6.15
C GLY A 101 12.46 -10.21 4.84
N ALA A 102 12.88 -9.06 4.32
CA ALA A 102 12.39 -8.51 3.06
C ALA A 102 13.48 -8.52 1.98
N ILE A 103 13.07 -8.70 0.74
CA ILE A 103 13.88 -8.53 -0.46
C ILE A 103 13.49 -7.18 -1.08
N LEU A 104 14.34 -6.19 -0.95
CA LEU A 104 14.18 -4.91 -1.64
C LEU A 104 14.57 -5.07 -3.10
N VAL A 105 13.60 -4.91 -3.99
CA VAL A 105 13.84 -4.94 -5.44
C VAL A 105 13.99 -3.53 -5.94
N CYS A 106 15.19 -3.19 -6.42
CA CYS A 106 15.52 -1.92 -7.02
C CYS A 106 16.00 -2.14 -8.46
N ALA A 107 15.44 -1.43 -9.44
CA ALA A 107 15.91 -1.50 -10.81
C ALA A 107 17.20 -0.70 -10.96
N ALA A 108 18.24 -1.32 -11.54
CA ALA A 108 19.53 -0.66 -11.77
C ALA A 108 19.42 0.52 -12.76
N THR A 109 18.43 0.48 -13.66
CA THR A 109 18.15 1.54 -14.61
C THR A 109 17.57 2.82 -13.99
N ASP A 110 16.88 2.69 -12.87
CA ASP A 110 16.08 3.78 -12.28
C ASP A 110 16.62 4.24 -10.91
N GLY A 111 17.37 3.38 -10.23
CA GLY A 111 17.83 3.61 -8.87
C GLY A 111 16.70 3.64 -7.83
N PRO A 112 16.99 4.14 -6.61
CA PRO A 112 15.97 4.26 -5.55
C PRO A 112 14.93 5.32 -5.88
N MET A 113 13.68 4.89 -6.07
CA MET A 113 12.51 5.70 -6.39
C MET A 113 11.68 6.05 -5.12
N PRO A 114 10.70 6.95 -5.17
CA PRO A 114 9.94 7.36 -3.97
C PRO A 114 9.32 6.23 -3.17
N GLN A 115 8.69 5.22 -3.82
CA GLN A 115 8.14 4.08 -3.12
C GLN A 115 9.22 3.14 -2.57
N THR A 116 10.45 3.14 -3.11
CA THR A 116 11.58 2.42 -2.53
C THR A 116 11.86 2.94 -1.13
N ARG A 117 11.93 4.26 -0.96
CA ARG A 117 12.13 4.94 0.34
C ARG A 117 10.99 4.65 1.31
N GLU A 118 9.75 4.81 0.84
CA GLU A 118 8.55 4.56 1.62
C GLU A 118 8.48 3.09 2.11
N HIS A 119 8.79 2.13 1.24
CA HIS A 119 8.75 0.71 1.60
C HIS A 119 9.82 0.31 2.61
N ILE A 120 11.04 0.85 2.53
CA ILE A 120 12.10 0.62 3.53
C ILE A 120 11.64 1.16 4.89
N LEU A 121 11.18 2.41 4.94
CA LEU A 121 10.69 3.04 6.15
C LEU A 121 9.53 2.25 6.77
N LEU A 122 8.51 1.90 5.99
CA LEU A 122 7.36 1.15 6.47
C LEU A 122 7.74 -0.24 6.95
N SER A 123 8.67 -0.92 6.28
CA SER A 123 9.19 -2.21 6.72
C SER A 123 9.86 -2.10 8.09
N ARG A 124 10.64 -1.03 8.33
CA ARG A 124 11.20 -0.75 9.65
C ARG A 124 10.12 -0.52 10.70
N GLN A 125 9.09 0.26 10.37
CA GLN A 125 8.01 0.60 11.31
C GLN A 125 7.14 -0.62 11.69
N VAL A 126 6.92 -1.55 10.77
CA VAL A 126 6.16 -2.78 11.07
C VAL A 126 7.03 -3.90 11.67
N GLY A 127 8.32 -3.65 11.84
CA GLY A 127 9.23 -4.54 12.55
C GLY A 127 9.88 -5.63 11.70
N VAL A 128 10.02 -5.44 10.38
CA VAL A 128 10.84 -6.33 9.54
C VAL A 128 12.31 -6.24 10.00
N PRO A 129 12.90 -7.33 10.49
CA PRO A 129 14.22 -7.25 11.11
C PRO A 129 15.39 -7.23 10.12
N TYR A 130 15.21 -7.81 8.92
CA TYR A 130 16.27 -7.97 7.93
C TYR A 130 15.81 -7.55 6.54
N ILE A 131 16.67 -6.85 5.80
CA ILE A 131 16.48 -6.53 4.38
C ILE A 131 17.69 -7.01 3.60
N LEU A 132 17.44 -7.70 2.48
CA LEU A 132 18.43 -7.96 1.42
C LEU A 132 18.02 -7.16 0.17
N VAL A 133 18.95 -6.92 -0.72
CA VAL A 133 18.69 -6.17 -1.95
C VAL A 133 18.89 -7.06 -3.17
N PHE A 134 17.92 -7.04 -4.07
CA PHE A 134 18.11 -7.54 -5.42
C PHE A 134 18.11 -6.35 -6.39
N LEU A 135 19.29 -6.01 -6.91
CA LEU A 135 19.48 -5.00 -7.94
C LEU A 135 19.09 -5.61 -9.28
N ASN A 136 17.87 -5.32 -9.70
CA ASN A 136 17.24 -5.94 -10.87
C ASN A 136 17.54 -5.17 -12.15
N LYS A 137 17.33 -5.80 -13.31
CA LYS A 137 17.54 -5.24 -14.64
C LYS A 137 19.00 -4.86 -14.93
N CYS A 138 19.96 -5.52 -14.29
CA CYS A 138 21.40 -5.27 -14.55
C CYS A 138 21.82 -5.63 -15.97
N ASP A 139 21.07 -6.50 -16.65
CA ASP A 139 21.24 -6.83 -18.07
C ASP A 139 21.00 -5.67 -19.03
N LEU A 140 20.38 -4.59 -18.56
CA LEU A 140 20.10 -3.37 -19.34
C LEU A 140 21.12 -2.25 -19.07
N VAL A 141 22.11 -2.47 -18.23
CA VAL A 141 23.10 -1.46 -17.84
C VAL A 141 24.49 -1.99 -18.21
N ASP A 142 25.12 -1.37 -19.18
CA ASP A 142 26.47 -1.73 -19.66
C ASP A 142 27.59 -1.04 -18.83
N ASP A 143 27.24 -0.06 -18.01
CA ASP A 143 28.17 0.75 -17.23
C ASP A 143 28.28 0.25 -15.78
N GLU A 144 29.44 -0.32 -15.45
CA GLU A 144 29.73 -0.84 -14.11
C GLU A 144 29.76 0.25 -13.03
N GLU A 145 30.25 1.46 -13.38
CA GLU A 145 30.28 2.60 -12.45
C GLU A 145 28.85 3.04 -12.05
N LEU A 146 27.90 2.94 -12.98
CA LEU A 146 26.50 3.23 -12.72
C LEU A 146 25.90 2.20 -11.75
N LEU A 147 26.22 0.91 -11.92
CA LEU A 147 25.77 -0.14 -10.99
C LEU A 147 26.29 0.10 -9.58
N GLU A 148 27.58 0.46 -9.45
CA GLU A 148 28.21 0.79 -8.15
C GLU A 148 27.57 2.02 -7.52
N LEU A 149 27.27 3.05 -8.30
CA LEU A 149 26.60 4.26 -7.81
C LEU A 149 25.21 3.93 -7.25
N VAL A 150 24.40 3.16 -7.96
CA VAL A 150 23.06 2.75 -7.49
C VAL A 150 23.17 1.90 -6.21
N GLU A 151 24.15 1.00 -6.11
CA GLU A 151 24.39 0.26 -4.88
C GLU A 151 24.71 1.18 -3.70
N MET A 152 25.58 2.19 -3.90
CA MET A 152 25.92 3.15 -2.85
C MET A 152 24.68 3.92 -2.38
N GLU A 153 23.85 4.39 -3.32
CA GLU A 153 22.60 5.08 -2.98
C GLU A 153 21.64 4.20 -2.18
N VAL A 154 21.51 2.92 -2.53
CA VAL A 154 20.67 1.97 -1.79
C VAL A 154 21.23 1.72 -0.39
N ARG A 155 22.55 1.56 -0.22
CA ARG A 155 23.20 1.39 1.09
C ARG A 155 23.02 2.60 2.01
N GLU A 156 23.21 3.81 1.46
CA GLU A 156 22.96 5.06 2.18
C GLU A 156 21.50 5.18 2.63
N LEU A 157 20.58 4.81 1.73
CA LEU A 157 19.15 4.82 2.03
C LEU A 157 18.78 3.83 3.12
N LEU A 158 19.31 2.60 3.10
CA LEU A 158 19.11 1.61 4.15
C LEU A 158 19.64 2.10 5.50
N SER A 159 20.84 2.69 5.51
CA SER A 159 21.45 3.25 6.72
C SER A 159 20.63 4.40 7.29
N THR A 160 20.02 5.23 6.44
CA THR A 160 19.14 6.34 6.85
C THR A 160 17.91 5.84 7.63
N TYR A 161 17.42 4.63 7.35
CA TYR A 161 16.28 4.02 8.04
C TYR A 161 16.68 2.92 9.03
N ASP A 162 17.87 3.02 9.62
CA ASP A 162 18.38 2.13 10.67
C ASP A 162 18.52 0.63 10.26
N PHE A 163 18.71 0.35 8.98
CA PHE A 163 19.20 -0.95 8.52
C PHE A 163 20.72 -0.92 8.32
N PRO A 164 21.43 -2.05 8.48
CA PRO A 164 22.89 -2.09 8.33
C PRO A 164 23.30 -2.02 6.85
N GLY A 165 23.19 -0.84 6.23
CA GLY A 165 23.38 -0.65 4.79
C GLY A 165 24.70 -1.20 4.26
N ASP A 166 25.80 -1.03 4.98
CA ASP A 166 27.11 -1.52 4.56
C ASP A 166 27.22 -3.06 4.58
N ASP A 167 26.57 -3.71 5.56
CA ASP A 167 26.59 -5.15 5.73
C ASP A 167 25.47 -5.87 4.98
N THR A 168 24.51 -5.13 4.42
CA THR A 168 23.36 -5.69 3.70
C THR A 168 23.82 -6.34 2.40
N PRO A 169 23.49 -7.63 2.15
CA PRO A 169 23.77 -8.28 0.89
C PRO A 169 23.01 -7.61 -0.27
N ILE A 170 23.75 -7.25 -1.32
CA ILE A 170 23.19 -6.74 -2.59
C ILE A 170 23.55 -7.73 -3.69
N ILE A 171 22.55 -8.30 -4.33
CA ILE A 171 22.71 -9.24 -5.43
C ILE A 171 22.31 -8.56 -6.72
N ARG A 172 23.23 -8.48 -7.67
CA ARG A 172 22.99 -7.96 -9.04
C ARG A 172 22.39 -9.05 -9.90
N GLY A 173 21.31 -8.75 -10.63
CA GLY A 173 20.68 -9.75 -11.48
C GLY A 173 19.62 -9.17 -12.41
N SER A 174 19.01 -10.07 -13.18
CA SER A 174 17.84 -9.81 -14.03
C SER A 174 16.81 -10.91 -13.81
N ALA A 175 15.74 -10.58 -13.14
CA ALA A 175 14.63 -11.52 -12.89
C ALA A 175 14.02 -12.03 -14.20
N LEU A 176 13.96 -11.19 -15.24
CA LEU A 176 13.43 -11.57 -16.56
C LEU A 176 14.38 -12.51 -17.29
N ALA A 177 15.68 -12.23 -17.31
CA ALA A 177 16.68 -13.10 -17.90
C ALA A 177 16.66 -14.48 -17.20
N ALA A 178 16.58 -14.50 -15.88
CA ALA A 178 16.48 -15.73 -15.10
C ALA A 178 15.23 -16.55 -15.44
N LEU A 179 14.04 -15.92 -15.57
CA LEU A 179 12.81 -16.60 -16.01
C LEU A 179 12.92 -17.17 -17.44
N ASN A 180 13.65 -16.51 -18.31
CA ASN A 180 13.89 -16.94 -19.68
C ASN A 180 14.97 -18.06 -19.77
N GLY A 181 15.53 -18.49 -18.62
CA GLY A 181 16.51 -19.59 -18.56
C GLY A 181 17.92 -19.14 -18.94
N ASP A 182 18.24 -17.85 -18.86
CA ASP A 182 19.60 -17.36 -19.06
C ASP A 182 20.51 -17.87 -17.94
N ALA A 183 21.57 -18.58 -18.32
CA ALA A 183 22.58 -19.10 -17.41
C ALA A 183 23.72 -18.10 -17.16
N GLY A 184 23.65 -16.90 -17.73
CA GLY A 184 24.64 -15.83 -17.56
C GLY A 184 24.71 -15.29 -16.14
N GLN A 185 25.63 -14.36 -15.93
CA GLN A 185 25.92 -13.77 -14.62
C GLN A 185 24.71 -13.19 -13.93
N TYR A 186 23.80 -12.54 -14.66
CA TYR A 186 22.59 -11.89 -14.14
C TYR A 186 21.33 -12.76 -14.20
N GLY A 187 21.44 -13.99 -14.74
CA GLY A 187 20.31 -14.91 -14.94
C GLY A 187 20.02 -15.82 -13.74
N GLU A 188 19.85 -17.13 -14.01
CA GLU A 188 19.52 -18.13 -12.99
C GLU A 188 20.52 -18.16 -11.82
N SER A 189 21.81 -17.94 -12.10
CA SER A 189 22.88 -17.92 -11.08
C SER A 189 22.68 -16.81 -10.06
N ALA A 190 22.24 -15.61 -10.48
CA ALA A 190 21.97 -14.51 -9.57
C ALA A 190 20.80 -14.80 -8.64
N VAL A 191 19.75 -15.46 -9.14
CA VAL A 191 18.61 -15.87 -8.30
C VAL A 191 19.02 -16.94 -7.28
N LEU A 192 19.88 -17.89 -7.66
CA LEU A 192 20.41 -18.88 -6.71
C LEU A 192 21.28 -18.21 -5.64
N SER A 193 22.13 -17.24 -6.03
CA SER A 193 22.92 -16.45 -5.07
C SER A 193 22.02 -15.64 -4.11
N LEU A 194 20.88 -15.14 -4.58
CA LEU A 194 19.89 -14.49 -3.71
C LEU A 194 19.33 -15.49 -2.67
N VAL A 195 18.99 -16.72 -3.09
CA VAL A 195 18.49 -17.76 -2.18
C VAL A 195 19.55 -18.15 -1.14
N GLU A 196 20.82 -18.28 -1.55
CA GLU A 196 21.94 -18.53 -0.65
C GLU A 196 22.14 -17.37 0.35
N ALA A 197 21.99 -16.13 -0.11
CA ALA A 197 22.04 -14.95 0.76
C ALA A 197 20.86 -14.95 1.76
N LEU A 198 19.64 -15.32 1.34
CA LEU A 198 18.51 -15.49 2.27
C LEU A 198 18.81 -16.54 3.34
N ASP A 199 19.40 -17.68 2.95
CA ASP A 199 19.76 -18.78 3.87
C ASP A 199 20.81 -18.37 4.90
N SER A 200 21.77 -17.54 4.51
CA SER A 200 22.92 -17.16 5.36
C SER A 200 22.69 -15.88 6.16
N TYR A 201 22.01 -14.89 5.60
CA TYR A 201 21.86 -13.56 6.21
C TYR A 201 20.67 -13.46 7.18
N ILE A 202 19.54 -14.12 6.87
CA ILE A 202 18.38 -14.13 7.77
C ILE A 202 18.60 -15.27 8.78
N PRO A 203 18.72 -15.02 10.10
CA PRO A 203 18.79 -16.09 11.09
C PRO A 203 17.48 -16.89 11.14
N GLU A 204 17.51 -18.09 11.71
CA GLU A 204 16.29 -18.84 11.99
C GLU A 204 15.45 -18.05 13.01
N PRO A 205 14.20 -17.69 12.68
CA PRO A 205 13.39 -16.85 13.55
C PRO A 205 12.96 -17.58 14.82
N GLU A 206 13.10 -16.96 15.97
CA GLU A 206 12.55 -17.45 17.22
C GLU A 206 11.00 -17.42 17.17
N ARG A 207 10.37 -18.55 17.39
CA ARG A 207 8.92 -18.67 17.33
C ARG A 207 8.31 -18.73 18.73
N ALA A 208 7.34 -17.86 18.99
CA ALA A 208 6.65 -17.77 20.28
C ALA A 208 5.62 -18.92 20.46
N ILE A 209 6.06 -20.18 20.37
CA ILE A 209 5.21 -21.38 20.38
C ILE A 209 4.53 -21.58 21.75
N ASP A 210 5.22 -21.23 22.82
CA ASP A 210 4.74 -21.43 24.21
C ASP A 210 3.70 -20.39 24.66
N LYS A 211 3.45 -19.35 23.86
CA LYS A 211 2.43 -18.35 24.14
C LYS A 211 1.03 -18.81 23.75
N ALA A 212 0.01 -18.08 24.18
CA ALA A 212 -1.35 -18.30 23.73
C ALA A 212 -1.47 -18.10 22.22
N PHE A 213 -2.28 -18.92 21.55
CA PHE A 213 -2.54 -18.79 20.13
C PHE A 213 -3.13 -17.43 19.76
N LEU A 214 -2.54 -16.79 18.75
CA LEU A 214 -2.96 -15.54 18.16
C LEU A 214 -2.68 -15.52 16.67
N MET A 215 -3.69 -15.17 15.85
CA MET A 215 -3.56 -15.04 14.40
C MET A 215 -4.41 -13.89 13.89
N PRO A 216 -3.83 -12.76 13.43
CA PRO A 216 -4.57 -11.71 12.73
C PRO A 216 -5.18 -12.25 11.44
N ILE A 217 -6.42 -11.86 11.16
CA ILE A 217 -7.15 -12.28 9.97
C ILE A 217 -6.82 -11.32 8.82
N GLU A 218 -6.17 -11.86 7.80
CA GLU A 218 -5.79 -11.16 6.58
C GLU A 218 -6.87 -11.22 5.51
N ASP A 219 -7.42 -12.42 5.27
CA ASP A 219 -8.48 -12.65 4.30
C ASP A 219 -9.53 -13.64 4.80
N VAL A 220 -10.73 -13.54 4.18
CA VAL A 220 -11.88 -14.40 4.53
C VAL A 220 -12.50 -14.97 3.26
N PHE A 221 -12.51 -16.29 3.17
CA PHE A 221 -13.05 -17.02 2.03
C PHE A 221 -14.21 -17.91 2.43
N SER A 222 -15.16 -18.14 1.50
CA SER A 222 -16.17 -19.19 1.62
C SER A 222 -15.83 -20.34 0.69
N ILE A 223 -15.75 -21.55 1.23
CA ILE A 223 -15.55 -22.77 0.45
C ILE A 223 -16.87 -23.55 0.44
N SER A 224 -17.45 -23.75 -0.75
CA SER A 224 -18.69 -24.51 -0.91
C SER A 224 -18.58 -25.88 -0.27
N GLY A 225 -19.51 -26.21 0.63
CA GLY A 225 -19.55 -27.49 1.35
C GLY A 225 -18.55 -27.65 2.51
N ARG A 226 -17.68 -26.64 2.77
CA ARG A 226 -16.70 -26.69 3.87
C ARG A 226 -16.87 -25.58 4.92
N GLY A 227 -17.44 -24.42 4.55
CA GLY A 227 -17.65 -23.29 5.44
C GLY A 227 -16.71 -22.11 5.19
N THR A 228 -16.50 -21.31 6.22
CA THR A 228 -15.65 -20.11 6.16
C THR A 228 -14.21 -20.48 6.51
N VAL A 229 -13.27 -19.99 5.70
CA VAL A 229 -11.84 -20.07 5.92
C VAL A 229 -11.31 -18.68 6.17
N VAL A 230 -10.54 -18.50 7.22
CA VAL A 230 -9.79 -17.28 7.48
C VAL A 230 -8.30 -17.56 7.28
N THR A 231 -7.59 -16.64 6.66
CA THR A 231 -6.15 -16.75 6.45
C THR A 231 -5.40 -15.71 7.24
N GLY A 232 -4.16 -16.02 7.60
CA GLY A 232 -3.25 -15.13 8.28
C GLY A 232 -1.99 -15.84 8.74
N ARG A 233 -0.99 -15.06 9.16
CA ARG A 233 0.19 -15.60 9.85
C ARG A 233 -0.14 -15.83 11.31
N VAL A 234 0.21 -16.99 11.83
CA VAL A 234 0.15 -17.27 13.28
C VAL A 234 1.26 -16.46 13.97
N GLU A 235 0.91 -15.47 14.76
CA GLU A 235 1.88 -14.63 15.50
C GLU A 235 2.46 -15.35 16.69
N SER A 236 1.62 -16.07 17.45
CA SER A 236 2.07 -16.80 18.63
C SER A 236 1.25 -18.08 18.85
N GLY A 237 1.81 -19.00 19.60
CA GLY A 237 1.17 -20.23 20.04
C GLY A 237 0.97 -21.24 18.93
N ILE A 238 0.06 -22.17 19.22
CA ILE A 238 -0.33 -23.28 18.33
C ILE A 238 -1.85 -23.35 18.33
N VAL A 239 -2.43 -23.64 17.17
CA VAL A 239 -3.86 -23.96 17.01
C VAL A 239 -4.00 -25.36 16.41
N LYS A 240 -4.89 -26.19 17.00
CA LYS A 240 -5.15 -27.56 16.55
C LYS A 240 -6.56 -27.70 15.99
N VAL A 241 -6.70 -28.68 15.11
CA VAL A 241 -8.03 -29.08 14.64
C VAL A 241 -8.84 -29.60 15.82
N GLY A 242 -10.07 -29.10 15.97
CA GLY A 242 -10.97 -29.43 17.09
C GLY A 242 -10.94 -28.41 18.24
N GLU A 243 -9.99 -27.49 18.29
CA GLU A 243 -9.91 -26.48 19.35
C GLU A 243 -10.95 -25.39 19.21
N GLU A 244 -11.41 -24.84 20.34
CA GLU A 244 -12.24 -23.64 20.43
C GLU A 244 -11.36 -22.40 20.33
N VAL A 245 -11.77 -21.44 19.51
CA VAL A 245 -11.12 -20.15 19.33
C VAL A 245 -12.15 -19.02 19.37
N GLU A 246 -11.69 -17.80 19.61
CA GLU A 246 -12.49 -16.58 19.55
C GLU A 246 -12.07 -15.70 18.37
N ILE A 247 -13.09 -15.11 17.71
CA ILE A 247 -12.90 -14.05 16.72
C ILE A 247 -13.10 -12.72 17.45
N VAL A 248 -12.05 -11.93 17.59
CA VAL A 248 -12.00 -10.73 18.43
C VAL A 248 -11.74 -9.48 17.60
N GLY A 249 -12.37 -8.38 17.97
CA GLY A 249 -12.16 -7.05 17.37
C GLY A 249 -13.23 -6.68 16.33
N ILE A 250 -13.35 -5.40 16.04
CA ILE A 250 -14.27 -4.78 15.07
C ILE A 250 -15.76 -5.04 15.37
N LYS A 251 -16.15 -6.29 15.61
CA LYS A 251 -17.49 -6.76 15.97
C LYS A 251 -17.48 -7.40 17.35
N ASP A 252 -18.66 -7.79 17.83
CA ASP A 252 -18.78 -8.57 19.06
C ASP A 252 -17.97 -9.86 18.96
N THR A 253 -17.31 -10.23 20.05
CA THR A 253 -16.49 -11.44 20.12
C THR A 253 -17.35 -12.69 19.97
N VAL A 254 -16.99 -13.56 19.06
CA VAL A 254 -17.72 -14.79 18.75
C VAL A 254 -16.80 -15.98 18.95
N LYS A 255 -17.30 -17.03 19.61
CA LYS A 255 -16.63 -18.33 19.75
C LYS A 255 -16.94 -19.23 18.57
N THR A 256 -15.93 -19.98 18.13
CA THR A 256 -16.08 -20.99 17.06
C THR A 256 -15.09 -22.13 17.28
N THR A 257 -15.21 -23.19 16.48
CA THR A 257 -14.31 -24.35 16.55
C THR A 257 -13.54 -24.46 15.24
N VAL A 258 -12.26 -24.75 15.33
CA VAL A 258 -11.39 -25.05 14.18
C VAL A 258 -11.72 -26.44 13.64
N THR A 259 -12.13 -26.53 12.37
CA THR A 259 -12.45 -27.80 11.71
C THR A 259 -11.37 -28.29 10.76
N GLY A 260 -10.39 -27.45 10.45
CA GLY A 260 -9.24 -27.79 9.63
C GLY A 260 -8.23 -26.67 9.62
N VAL A 261 -6.97 -27.03 9.40
CA VAL A 261 -5.85 -26.10 9.19
C VAL A 261 -5.16 -26.50 7.91
N GLU A 262 -4.88 -25.53 7.05
CA GLU A 262 -4.24 -25.75 5.75
C GLU A 262 -3.13 -24.70 5.55
N MET A 263 -2.04 -25.08 4.89
CA MET A 263 -1.00 -24.21 4.41
C MET A 263 -0.65 -24.59 2.97
N PHE A 264 -0.67 -23.61 2.05
CA PHE A 264 -0.43 -23.84 0.62
C PHE A 264 -1.24 -25.03 0.04
N ARG A 265 -2.55 -25.11 0.41
CA ARG A 265 -3.48 -26.18 0.02
C ARG A 265 -3.14 -27.58 0.55
N LYS A 266 -2.13 -27.72 1.41
CA LYS A 266 -1.79 -28.97 2.11
C LYS A 266 -2.43 -28.98 3.50
N LEU A 267 -2.87 -30.15 3.98
CA LEU A 267 -3.51 -30.28 5.29
C LEU A 267 -2.46 -30.26 6.40
N LEU A 268 -2.81 -29.63 7.51
CA LEU A 268 -2.05 -29.59 8.75
C LEU A 268 -2.89 -30.15 9.90
N ASP A 269 -2.27 -30.85 10.85
CA ASP A 269 -2.93 -31.23 12.11
C ASP A 269 -3.01 -30.03 13.06
N GLU A 270 -2.05 -29.12 12.97
CA GLU A 270 -1.94 -27.89 13.77
C GLU A 270 -1.23 -26.78 12.98
N GLY A 271 -1.57 -25.51 13.26
CA GLY A 271 -0.83 -24.31 12.80
C GLY A 271 0.03 -23.76 13.93
N ARG A 272 1.29 -23.45 13.66
CA ARG A 272 2.29 -22.97 14.63
C ARG A 272 2.68 -21.53 14.37
N ALA A 273 3.15 -20.85 15.42
CA ALA A 273 3.72 -19.51 15.31
C ALA A 273 4.73 -19.41 14.16
N GLY A 274 4.57 -18.40 13.31
CA GLY A 274 5.34 -18.14 12.10
C GLY A 274 4.73 -18.72 10.82
N GLU A 275 3.78 -19.65 10.88
CA GLU A 275 3.18 -20.27 9.69
C GLU A 275 2.02 -19.43 9.14
N ASN A 276 1.92 -19.28 7.81
CA ASN A 276 0.80 -18.68 7.11
C ASN A 276 -0.29 -19.74 6.87
N CYS A 277 -1.34 -19.71 7.67
CA CYS A 277 -2.35 -20.74 7.70
C CYS A 277 -3.72 -20.25 7.21
N GLY A 278 -4.45 -21.14 6.54
CA GLY A 278 -5.88 -21.06 6.37
C GLY A 278 -6.59 -21.90 7.42
N VAL A 279 -7.41 -21.29 8.26
CA VAL A 279 -8.14 -21.96 9.35
C VAL A 279 -9.62 -22.05 9.00
N LEU A 280 -10.15 -23.26 8.94
CA LEU A 280 -11.57 -23.52 8.70
C LEU A 280 -12.35 -23.41 10.01
N LEU A 281 -13.42 -22.63 9.99
CA LEU A 281 -14.25 -22.33 11.15
C LEU A 281 -15.64 -22.96 11.05
N ARG A 282 -16.10 -23.56 12.15
CA ARG A 282 -17.41 -24.22 12.24
C ARG A 282 -18.54 -23.19 12.42
N GLY A 283 -19.59 -23.27 11.59
CA GLY A 283 -20.81 -22.49 11.77
C GLY A 283 -20.66 -20.97 11.64
N THR A 284 -19.50 -20.49 11.24
CA THR A 284 -19.21 -19.09 11.01
C THR A 284 -19.50 -18.73 9.56
N LYS A 285 -20.32 -17.70 9.32
CA LYS A 285 -20.56 -17.21 7.96
C LYS A 285 -19.49 -16.20 7.58
N ARG A 286 -19.27 -16.01 6.27
CA ARG A 286 -18.30 -15.04 5.77
C ARG A 286 -18.60 -13.60 6.22
N GLU A 287 -19.87 -13.24 6.29
CA GLU A 287 -20.34 -11.92 6.75
C GLU A 287 -20.08 -11.64 8.23
N ASP A 288 -19.88 -12.68 9.04
CA ASP A 288 -19.62 -12.56 10.49
C ASP A 288 -18.17 -12.22 10.77
N VAL A 289 -17.26 -12.45 9.82
CA VAL A 289 -15.82 -12.26 9.95
C VAL A 289 -15.32 -11.19 8.98
N GLN A 290 -14.35 -10.38 9.43
CA GLN A 290 -13.74 -9.33 8.60
C GLN A 290 -12.22 -9.35 8.75
N ARG A 291 -11.52 -8.95 7.68
CA ARG A 291 -10.09 -8.61 7.74
C ARG A 291 -9.82 -7.61 8.86
N GLY A 292 -8.75 -7.83 9.61
CA GLY A 292 -8.35 -6.99 10.74
C GLY A 292 -8.91 -7.45 12.10
N GLN A 293 -9.84 -8.43 12.15
CA GLN A 293 -10.12 -9.17 13.36
C GLN A 293 -8.98 -10.14 13.69
N VAL A 294 -8.98 -10.67 14.89
CA VAL A 294 -7.97 -11.61 15.37
C VAL A 294 -8.61 -12.91 15.79
N LEU A 295 -8.07 -14.02 15.33
CA LEU A 295 -8.39 -15.35 15.82
C LEU A 295 -7.46 -15.66 17.01
N ALA A 296 -8.03 -15.95 18.17
CA ALA A 296 -7.24 -16.11 19.39
C ALA A 296 -7.77 -17.26 20.27
N LYS A 297 -6.93 -17.73 21.19
CA LYS A 297 -7.36 -18.64 22.26
C LYS A 297 -8.38 -17.92 23.14
N PRO A 298 -9.48 -18.58 23.54
CA PRO A 298 -10.55 -17.96 24.30
C PRO A 298 -10.06 -17.22 25.55
N GLY A 299 -10.49 -15.97 25.71
CA GLY A 299 -10.22 -15.12 26.86
C GLY A 299 -8.81 -14.53 26.96
N THR A 300 -7.93 -14.73 25.96
CA THR A 300 -6.53 -14.28 26.01
C THR A 300 -6.33 -12.84 25.53
N ILE A 301 -7.22 -12.34 24.69
CA ILE A 301 -7.19 -10.96 24.15
C ILE A 301 -8.57 -10.33 24.24
N LYS A 302 -8.62 -9.00 24.38
CA LYS A 302 -9.86 -8.22 24.39
C LYS A 302 -9.73 -7.03 23.43
N PRO A 303 -10.84 -6.61 22.79
CA PRO A 303 -10.83 -5.42 21.98
C PRO A 303 -10.78 -4.16 22.87
N HIS A 304 -10.00 -3.17 22.46
CA HIS A 304 -9.88 -1.89 23.15
C HIS A 304 -10.17 -0.74 22.19
N THR A 305 -10.89 0.29 22.66
CA THR A 305 -11.20 1.51 21.90
C THR A 305 -10.35 2.71 22.33
N LYS A 306 -9.62 2.58 23.44
CA LYS A 306 -8.73 3.62 23.97
C LYS A 306 -7.38 3.00 24.28
N PHE A 307 -6.33 3.66 23.90
CA PHE A 307 -4.95 3.26 24.17
C PHE A 307 -4.04 4.51 24.19
N ASP A 308 -2.92 4.40 24.88
CA ASP A 308 -1.83 5.37 24.80
C ASP A 308 -0.83 4.90 23.78
N ALA A 309 -0.30 5.81 22.97
CA ALA A 309 0.63 5.50 21.89
C ALA A 309 1.78 6.49 21.83
N GLU A 310 2.97 5.99 21.57
CA GLU A 310 4.09 6.76 21.06
C GLU A 310 4.00 6.79 19.54
N VAL A 311 4.07 7.98 18.94
CA VAL A 311 3.80 8.17 17.52
C VAL A 311 4.94 8.91 16.86
N TYR A 312 5.50 8.33 15.81
CA TYR A 312 6.39 9.01 14.86
C TYR A 312 5.55 9.53 13.68
N VAL A 313 5.59 10.83 13.46
CA VAL A 313 4.89 11.48 12.33
C VAL A 313 5.87 11.70 11.20
N LEU A 314 5.60 11.05 10.06
CA LEU A 314 6.45 11.14 8.87
C LEU A 314 6.65 12.59 8.44
N SER A 315 7.89 12.97 8.17
CA SER A 315 8.25 14.24 7.55
C SER A 315 7.78 14.29 6.09
N LYS A 316 7.80 15.48 5.49
CA LYS A 316 7.47 15.66 4.06
C LYS A 316 8.41 14.86 3.15
N GLU A 317 9.68 14.81 3.49
CA GLU A 317 10.74 14.13 2.74
C GLU A 317 10.58 12.60 2.78
N GLU A 318 9.99 12.09 3.86
CA GLU A 318 9.64 10.70 4.05
C GLU A 318 8.28 10.30 3.45
N GLY A 319 7.66 11.16 2.63
CA GLY A 319 6.35 10.89 2.03
C GLY A 319 5.15 11.25 2.92
N GLY A 320 5.38 11.87 4.06
CA GLY A 320 4.35 12.32 4.99
C GLY A 320 3.48 13.45 4.41
N ARG A 321 2.36 13.74 5.07
CA ARG A 321 1.47 14.83 4.69
C ARG A 321 2.12 16.18 4.89
N HIS A 322 1.88 17.10 3.97
CA HIS A 322 2.35 18.49 4.05
C HIS A 322 1.63 19.34 5.10
N THR A 323 0.54 18.84 5.68
CA THR A 323 -0.30 19.58 6.63
C THR A 323 -0.21 18.95 8.01
N PRO A 324 -0.02 19.74 9.07
CA PRO A 324 0.01 19.25 10.43
C PRO A 324 -1.35 18.64 10.81
N PHE A 325 -1.33 17.65 11.70
CA PHE A 325 -2.55 17.15 12.33
C PHE A 325 -3.00 18.14 13.42
N LEU A 326 -4.28 18.51 13.37
CA LEU A 326 -4.92 19.31 14.42
C LEU A 326 -5.97 18.46 15.12
N ASN A 327 -5.87 18.35 16.44
CA ASN A 327 -6.87 17.69 17.26
C ASN A 327 -7.89 18.72 17.75
N LEU A 328 -9.15 18.57 17.36
CA LEU A 328 -10.25 19.43 17.77
C LEU A 328 -10.98 18.81 18.97
N ARG A 329 -10.79 19.38 20.15
CA ARG A 329 -11.46 18.93 21.37
C ARG A 329 -12.96 19.27 21.32
N GLY A 330 -13.81 18.26 21.56
CA GLY A 330 -15.27 18.43 21.62
C GLY A 330 -15.98 18.49 20.28
N THR A 331 -15.25 18.30 19.15
CA THR A 331 -15.82 18.28 17.79
C THR A 331 -15.88 16.84 17.29
N LYS A 332 -17.05 16.39 16.83
CA LYS A 332 -17.20 15.08 16.24
C LYS A 332 -16.87 15.12 14.74
N ARG A 333 -16.54 13.94 14.15
CA ARG A 333 -16.21 13.83 12.73
C ARG A 333 -17.37 14.30 11.84
N GLU A 334 -18.59 13.97 12.20
CA GLU A 334 -19.82 14.36 11.49
C GLU A 334 -20.09 15.87 11.48
N ASP A 335 -19.50 16.61 12.43
CA ASP A 335 -19.66 18.06 12.53
C ASP A 335 -18.69 18.83 11.62
N VAL A 336 -17.73 18.13 10.96
CA VAL A 336 -16.71 18.75 10.12
C VAL A 336 -16.73 18.14 8.73
N GLN A 337 -16.79 19.01 7.71
CA GLN A 337 -16.82 18.64 6.31
C GLN A 337 -15.60 19.19 5.55
N ARG A 338 -15.24 18.52 4.46
CA ARG A 338 -14.22 19.02 3.52
C ARG A 338 -14.62 20.40 3.02
N GLY A 339 -13.68 21.32 3.01
CA GLY A 339 -13.91 22.70 2.55
C GLY A 339 -14.15 23.70 3.66
N GLN A 340 -14.45 23.26 4.89
CA GLN A 340 -14.49 24.15 6.05
C GLN A 340 -13.10 24.62 6.43
N VAL A 341 -13.02 25.80 7.02
CA VAL A 341 -11.77 26.44 7.44
C VAL A 341 -11.71 26.54 8.96
N LEU A 342 -10.61 26.09 9.53
CA LEU A 342 -10.28 26.35 10.93
C LEU A 342 -9.62 27.72 11.06
N ALA A 343 -10.22 28.58 11.86
CA ALA A 343 -9.75 29.93 12.08
C ALA A 343 -9.93 30.36 13.53
N LYS A 344 -9.22 31.40 13.97
CA LYS A 344 -9.51 32.03 15.25
C LYS A 344 -10.94 32.58 15.22
N PRO A 345 -11.69 32.50 16.31
CA PRO A 345 -13.05 33.03 16.37
C PRO A 345 -13.14 34.46 15.85
N GLY A 346 -14.04 34.71 14.90
CA GLY A 346 -14.30 36.03 14.34
C GLY A 346 -13.31 36.57 13.31
N THR A 347 -12.27 35.79 12.91
CA THR A 347 -11.25 36.24 11.96
C THR A 347 -11.64 36.04 10.49
N ILE A 348 -12.52 35.09 10.20
CA ILE A 348 -13.05 34.85 8.86
C ILE A 348 -14.53 34.51 8.94
N LYS A 349 -15.30 34.89 7.94
CA LYS A 349 -16.74 34.59 7.85
C LYS A 349 -17.03 33.86 6.54
N PRO A 350 -18.08 33.03 6.50
CA PRO A 350 -18.58 32.44 5.28
C PRO A 350 -19.40 33.46 4.48
N HIS A 351 -19.20 33.49 3.16
CA HIS A 351 -19.83 34.43 2.24
C HIS A 351 -20.30 33.71 0.97
N THR A 352 -21.36 34.22 0.36
CA THR A 352 -21.90 33.71 -0.89
C THR A 352 -21.70 34.64 -2.06
N LYS A 353 -21.45 35.94 -1.83
CA LYS A 353 -21.27 36.94 -2.90
C LYS A 353 -19.98 37.69 -2.77
N PHE A 354 -19.29 37.85 -3.88
CA PHE A 354 -18.03 38.58 -3.95
C PHE A 354 -17.78 39.16 -5.36
N ASP A 355 -17.00 40.18 -5.43
CA ASP A 355 -16.46 40.72 -6.66
C ASP A 355 -15.03 40.19 -6.84
N ALA A 356 -14.66 39.86 -8.06
CA ALA A 356 -13.39 39.23 -8.38
C ALA A 356 -12.77 39.79 -9.65
N GLU A 357 -11.45 39.83 -9.68
CA GLU A 357 -10.64 39.99 -10.88
C GLU A 357 -10.30 38.58 -11.40
N VAL A 358 -10.63 38.28 -12.66
CA VAL A 358 -10.50 36.98 -13.25
C VAL A 358 -9.77 37.05 -14.58
N TYR A 359 -8.77 36.18 -14.74
CA TYR A 359 -8.18 35.85 -16.03
C TYR A 359 -8.82 34.62 -16.60
N VAL A 360 -9.37 34.70 -17.78
CA VAL A 360 -9.99 33.60 -18.51
C VAL A 360 -8.92 32.96 -19.41
N LEU A 361 -8.57 31.71 -19.12
CA LEU A 361 -7.52 30.99 -19.88
C LEU A 361 -7.85 30.92 -21.36
N SER A 362 -6.87 31.25 -22.19
CA SER A 362 -6.94 31.12 -23.65
C SER A 362 -7.00 29.64 -24.09
N LYS A 363 -7.34 29.43 -25.35
CA LYS A 363 -7.34 28.09 -25.96
C LYS A 363 -5.95 27.44 -25.89
N GLU A 364 -4.90 28.22 -26.11
CA GLU A 364 -3.52 27.76 -26.11
C GLU A 364 -3.04 27.33 -24.72
N GLU A 365 -3.60 27.92 -23.67
CA GLU A 365 -3.38 27.55 -22.26
C GLU A 365 -4.26 26.39 -21.78
N GLY A 366 -5.01 25.75 -22.67
CA GLY A 366 -5.92 24.64 -22.34
C GLY A 366 -7.29 25.10 -21.79
N GLY A 367 -7.58 26.39 -21.88
CA GLY A 367 -8.84 26.99 -21.46
C GLY A 367 -10.01 26.74 -22.41
N ARG A 368 -11.01 27.66 -22.39
CA ARG A 368 -12.20 27.59 -23.25
C ARG A 368 -11.88 27.93 -24.71
N HIS A 369 -12.72 27.41 -25.60
CA HIS A 369 -12.70 27.74 -27.03
C HIS A 369 -13.78 28.75 -27.41
N THR A 370 -14.73 28.98 -26.52
CA THR A 370 -15.91 29.84 -26.76
C THR A 370 -16.06 30.85 -25.65
N PRO A 371 -16.57 32.07 -25.95
CA PRO A 371 -16.87 33.05 -24.92
C PRO A 371 -17.96 32.55 -23.97
N PHE A 372 -18.08 33.18 -22.81
CA PHE A 372 -19.22 33.01 -21.94
C PHE A 372 -19.97 34.36 -21.75
N LEU A 373 -21.26 34.19 -21.45
CA LEU A 373 -22.19 35.30 -21.26
C LEU A 373 -22.55 35.47 -19.79
N ASN A 374 -23.24 36.58 -19.50
CA ASN A 374 -23.82 36.80 -18.19
C ASN A 374 -24.70 35.61 -17.73
N GLY A 375 -24.60 35.24 -16.46
CA GLY A 375 -25.31 34.09 -15.89
C GLY A 375 -24.60 32.74 -16.08
N TYR A 376 -23.37 32.70 -16.61
CA TYR A 376 -22.55 31.49 -16.69
C TYR A 376 -22.32 30.86 -15.29
N ARG A 377 -22.42 29.53 -15.18
CA ARG A 377 -22.42 28.80 -13.91
C ARG A 377 -21.35 27.71 -13.86
N PRO A 378 -20.07 28.08 -13.75
CA PRO A 378 -18.97 27.12 -13.56
C PRO A 378 -18.81 26.69 -12.10
N GLN A 379 -17.84 25.80 -11.88
CA GLN A 379 -17.34 25.43 -10.55
C GLN A 379 -16.17 26.35 -10.16
N PHE A 380 -16.26 26.91 -8.96
CA PHE A 380 -15.24 27.72 -8.32
C PHE A 380 -14.49 26.87 -7.29
N TYR A 381 -13.19 26.76 -7.41
CA TYR A 381 -12.32 25.98 -6.53
C TYR A 381 -11.59 26.91 -5.57
N PHE A 382 -11.98 26.86 -4.31
CA PHE A 382 -11.35 27.62 -3.22
C PHE A 382 -10.61 26.66 -2.28
N ARG A 383 -9.32 26.87 -2.01
CA ARG A 383 -8.54 26.04 -1.07
C ARG A 383 -8.79 24.54 -1.30
N THR A 384 -9.62 23.92 -0.46
CA THR A 384 -9.89 22.46 -0.44
C THR A 384 -11.30 22.10 -0.90
N THR A 385 -12.09 23.05 -1.39
CA THR A 385 -13.49 22.81 -1.81
C THR A 385 -13.78 23.40 -3.17
N ASP A 386 -14.83 22.88 -3.79
CA ASP A 386 -15.44 23.43 -4.99
C ASP A 386 -16.91 23.77 -4.74
N VAL A 387 -17.38 24.80 -5.38
CA VAL A 387 -18.79 25.25 -5.29
C VAL A 387 -19.21 25.84 -6.61
N THR A 388 -20.43 25.56 -7.03
CA THR A 388 -21.03 26.19 -8.23
C THR A 388 -21.41 27.62 -7.90
N GLY A 389 -21.13 28.55 -8.81
CA GLY A 389 -21.53 29.96 -8.69
C GLY A 389 -22.00 30.53 -10.00
N ALA A 390 -22.87 31.51 -9.94
CA ALA A 390 -23.34 32.27 -11.10
C ALA A 390 -22.49 33.54 -11.25
N ILE A 391 -22.00 33.80 -12.45
CA ILE A 391 -21.25 34.99 -12.81
C ILE A 391 -22.20 36.10 -13.28
N GLN A 392 -21.99 37.30 -12.75
CA GLN A 392 -22.62 38.51 -13.23
C GLN A 392 -21.52 39.46 -13.76
N LEU A 393 -21.61 39.76 -15.03
CA LEU A 393 -20.71 40.71 -15.70
C LEU A 393 -21.10 42.14 -15.37
N GLN A 394 -20.14 43.05 -15.46
CA GLN A 394 -20.39 44.45 -15.26
C GLN A 394 -21.29 45.05 -16.35
N ASP A 395 -21.97 46.13 -16.03
CA ASP A 395 -22.83 46.83 -16.99
C ASP A 395 -22.06 47.24 -18.26
N GLY A 396 -22.58 46.85 -19.41
CA GLY A 396 -21.97 47.09 -20.72
C GLY A 396 -21.05 45.97 -21.23
N VAL A 397 -20.77 44.92 -20.44
CA VAL A 397 -20.02 43.73 -20.88
C VAL A 397 -21.01 42.62 -21.25
N GLU A 398 -21.20 42.36 -22.55
CA GLU A 398 -22.12 41.36 -23.03
C GLU A 398 -21.53 39.95 -22.96
N MET A 399 -20.21 39.81 -23.20
CA MET A 399 -19.50 38.54 -23.21
C MET A 399 -18.04 38.70 -22.79
N VAL A 400 -17.42 37.59 -22.39
CA VAL A 400 -16.00 37.49 -22.05
C VAL A 400 -15.33 36.47 -22.94
N MET A 401 -14.23 36.84 -23.57
CA MET A 401 -13.46 36.01 -24.48
C MET A 401 -12.38 35.19 -23.74
N PRO A 402 -11.99 34.03 -24.23
CA PRO A 402 -10.75 33.37 -23.78
C PRO A 402 -9.53 34.28 -23.98
N GLY A 403 -8.74 34.48 -22.92
CA GLY A 403 -7.60 35.39 -22.89
C GLY A 403 -7.88 36.75 -22.22
N ASP A 404 -9.16 37.03 -21.88
CA ASP A 404 -9.51 38.31 -21.25
C ASP A 404 -9.23 38.34 -19.75
N ASN A 405 -8.88 39.51 -19.25
CA ASN A 405 -8.97 39.89 -17.85
C ASN A 405 -10.27 40.67 -17.62
N VAL A 406 -11.07 40.22 -16.67
CA VAL A 406 -12.39 40.77 -16.42
C VAL A 406 -12.70 40.91 -14.93
N GLU A 407 -13.31 42.02 -14.54
CA GLU A 407 -13.97 42.13 -13.25
C GLU A 407 -15.39 41.59 -13.33
N MET A 408 -15.78 40.75 -12.36
CA MET A 408 -17.10 40.15 -12.31
C MET A 408 -17.60 39.98 -10.88
N SER A 409 -18.90 39.99 -10.70
CA SER A 409 -19.54 39.59 -9.45
C SER A 409 -19.94 38.11 -9.52
N VAL A 410 -19.75 37.39 -8.42
CA VAL A 410 -20.04 35.97 -8.33
C VAL A 410 -20.99 35.72 -7.16
N GLU A 411 -22.03 34.90 -7.43
CA GLU A 411 -22.96 34.40 -6.42
C GLU A 411 -22.87 32.87 -6.34
N LEU A 412 -22.35 32.38 -5.19
CA LEU A 412 -22.16 30.96 -4.92
C LEU A 412 -23.45 30.32 -4.37
N ILE A 413 -23.67 29.04 -4.70
CA ILE A 413 -24.82 28.27 -4.17
C ILE A 413 -24.69 27.91 -2.69
N HIS A 414 -23.45 27.88 -2.15
CA HIS A 414 -23.17 27.62 -0.75
C HIS A 414 -22.13 28.64 -0.23
N PRO A 415 -22.21 29.02 1.06
CA PRO A 415 -21.26 29.95 1.65
C PRO A 415 -19.87 29.33 1.81
N ILE A 416 -18.85 30.08 1.44
CA ILE A 416 -17.43 29.73 1.58
C ILE A 416 -16.75 30.74 2.48
N ALA A 417 -15.89 30.27 3.38
CA ALA A 417 -15.04 31.14 4.19
C ALA A 417 -14.02 31.86 3.29
N MET A 418 -14.17 33.16 3.11
CA MET A 418 -13.33 33.97 2.21
C MET A 418 -13.05 35.36 2.77
N ASP A 419 -11.91 35.90 2.32
CA ASP A 419 -11.48 37.28 2.54
C ASP A 419 -11.01 37.87 1.21
N PRO A 420 -10.95 39.21 1.07
CA PRO A 420 -10.27 39.84 -0.04
C PRO A 420 -8.82 39.31 -0.20
N GLY A 421 -8.39 39.11 -1.44
CA GLY A 421 -7.10 38.50 -1.78
C GLY A 421 -7.09 36.98 -1.88
N LEU A 422 -8.18 36.29 -1.56
CA LEU A 422 -8.27 34.86 -1.74
C LEU A 422 -8.28 34.47 -3.24
N ARG A 423 -7.32 33.63 -3.63
CA ARG A 423 -7.22 33.11 -5.00
C ARG A 423 -8.14 31.89 -5.20
N PHE A 424 -8.67 31.76 -6.40
CA PHE A 424 -9.50 30.62 -6.81
C PHE A 424 -9.27 30.24 -8.28
N ALA A 425 -9.64 29.03 -8.62
CA ALA A 425 -9.69 28.57 -10.00
C ALA A 425 -11.14 28.37 -10.44
N ILE A 426 -11.41 28.59 -11.72
CA ILE A 426 -12.71 28.31 -12.36
C ILE A 426 -12.55 27.08 -13.23
N ARG A 427 -13.43 26.11 -13.08
CA ARG A 427 -13.39 24.85 -13.84
C ARG A 427 -14.73 24.51 -14.46
N GLU A 428 -14.65 23.88 -15.64
CA GLU A 428 -15.79 23.37 -16.39
C GLU A 428 -15.43 22.00 -17.01
N GLY A 429 -16.28 20.99 -16.82
CA GLY A 429 -16.07 19.67 -17.43
C GLY A 429 -14.70 19.04 -17.16
N GLY A 430 -14.13 19.28 -15.96
CA GLY A 430 -12.81 18.76 -15.58
C GLY A 430 -11.60 19.60 -16.03
N ARG A 431 -11.80 20.68 -16.79
CA ARG A 431 -10.73 21.60 -17.27
C ARG A 431 -10.72 22.89 -16.47
N THR A 432 -9.55 23.46 -16.21
CA THR A 432 -9.44 24.81 -15.68
C THR A 432 -9.65 25.82 -16.82
N VAL A 433 -10.61 26.69 -16.66
CA VAL A 433 -10.99 27.69 -17.68
C VAL A 433 -10.71 29.12 -17.26
N GLY A 434 -10.31 29.33 -16.01
CA GLY A 434 -9.93 30.64 -15.51
C GLY A 434 -9.33 30.57 -14.12
N ALA A 435 -8.71 31.66 -13.71
CA ALA A 435 -8.19 31.87 -12.36
C ALA A 435 -8.47 33.30 -11.92
N GLY A 436 -8.77 33.50 -10.65
CA GLY A 436 -9.10 34.82 -10.15
C GLY A 436 -8.71 35.05 -8.70
N VAL A 437 -8.93 36.27 -8.28
CA VAL A 437 -8.71 36.76 -6.91
C VAL A 437 -9.97 37.46 -6.44
N VAL A 438 -10.40 37.20 -5.21
CA VAL A 438 -11.50 37.91 -4.55
C VAL A 438 -11.04 39.35 -4.29
N ALA A 439 -11.62 40.30 -5.03
CA ALA A 439 -11.32 41.71 -4.85
C ALA A 439 -12.08 42.29 -3.65
N LYS A 440 -13.36 41.95 -3.53
CA LYS A 440 -14.24 42.43 -2.47
C LYS A 440 -15.31 41.40 -2.11
N VAL A 441 -15.58 41.22 -0.85
CA VAL A 441 -16.70 40.43 -0.35
C VAL A 441 -17.92 41.32 -0.20
N THR A 442 -19.06 40.88 -0.77
CA THR A 442 -20.28 41.75 -0.86
C THR A 442 -21.45 41.23 -0.03
N ALA A 443 -21.54 39.90 0.24
CA ALA A 443 -22.51 39.31 1.17
C ALA A 443 -22.14 37.90 1.66
#